data_c2dda9744126c4708382a584e0179ffa
#
_entry.id   c2dda9744126c4708382a584e0179ffa
#
_cell.length_a   1.000
_cell.length_b   1.000
_cell.length_c   1.000
_cell.angle_alpha   90.00
_cell.angle_beta   90.00
_cell.angle_gamma   90.00
#
_symmetry.space_group_name_H-M   'P 1'
#
loop_
_entity.id
_entity.type
_entity.pdbx_description
1 polymer ?
#
loop_
_entity_poly.entity_id
_entity_poly.type
_entity_poly.pdbx_seq_one_letter_code
_entity_poly.pdbx_strand_id
1 'polypeptide(L)'
;LRDQINALQKYSERQKVVAGDLADRDLFAIYTDREENAACGIAFQMRDGKIVGRRTQYLTRIDETPEEELMQLIVERYYAESSFYPDEVVLTVPCADSGPVEELLRDKKGKKVVFIVPQRGDKAGLIGIVEKNAQLMLEEYKIARQKKNEGKVPHAVTKLKADLSLPRLPRRIECFDVSHLGG
;
A
#
# COMPACT_ATOMS: atom_id res chain seq x y z
N LEU A 1 -8.73 17.78 10.85
CA LEU A 1 -7.95 16.71 11.52
C LEU A 1 -8.72 16.12 12.70
N ARG A 2 -9.27 16.94 13.62
CA ARG A 2 -10.04 16.50 14.80
C ARG A 2 -11.34 15.79 14.42
N ASP A 3 -12.03 16.27 13.39
CA ASP A 3 -13.28 15.69 12.88
C ASP A 3 -13.05 14.37 12.14
N GLN A 4 -11.90 14.20 11.50
CA GLN A 4 -11.49 12.95 10.86
C GLN A 4 -11.11 11.88 11.90
N ILE A 5 -10.48 12.27 12.99
CA ILE A 5 -10.18 11.37 14.12
C ILE A 5 -11.48 10.94 14.81
N ASN A 6 -12.41 11.86 15.03
CA ASN A 6 -13.73 11.56 15.61
C ASN A 6 -14.60 10.69 14.68
N ALA A 7 -14.53 10.88 13.37
CA ALA A 7 -15.20 10.04 12.39
C ALA A 7 -14.62 8.61 12.37
N LEU A 8 -13.31 8.48 12.46
CA LEU A 8 -12.63 7.19 12.56
C LEU A 8 -12.90 6.48 13.89
N GLN A 9 -12.97 7.22 14.99
CA GLN A 9 -13.36 6.66 16.29
C GLN A 9 -14.83 6.21 16.29
N LYS A 10 -15.77 7.00 15.75
CA LYS A 10 -17.17 6.60 15.56
C LYS A 10 -17.33 5.44 14.59
N TYR A 11 -16.47 5.30 13.58
CA TYR A 11 -16.45 4.17 12.66
C TYR A 11 -15.94 2.89 13.37
N SER A 12 -14.92 3.03 14.21
CA SER A 12 -14.39 1.96 15.06
C SER A 12 -15.41 1.51 16.11
N GLU A 13 -16.19 2.42 16.70
CA GLU A 13 -17.23 2.09 17.68
C GLU A 13 -18.48 1.44 17.05
N ARG A 14 -18.80 1.76 15.78
CA ARG A 14 -19.91 1.15 15.05
C ARG A 14 -19.56 -0.20 14.43
N GLN A 15 -18.29 -0.48 14.17
CA GLN A 15 -17.83 -1.80 13.77
C GLN A 15 -17.46 -2.63 15.01
N LYS A 16 -18.47 -3.10 15.76
CA LYS A 16 -18.38 -4.38 16.46
C LYS A 16 -18.29 -5.48 15.41
N VAL A 17 -17.20 -5.56 14.68
CA VAL A 17 -16.83 -6.77 13.96
C VAL A 17 -16.26 -7.69 15.02
N VAL A 18 -17.15 -8.33 15.74
CA VAL A 18 -16.82 -9.44 16.60
C VAL A 18 -16.59 -10.61 15.65
N ALA A 19 -15.33 -10.87 15.27
CA ALA A 19 -14.96 -12.20 14.84
C ALA A 19 -15.41 -13.13 15.97
N GLY A 20 -16.10 -14.22 15.65
CA GLY A 20 -16.65 -15.13 16.66
C GLY A 20 -15.60 -15.85 17.52
N ASP A 21 -14.31 -15.53 17.30
CA ASP A 21 -13.17 -15.92 18.08
C ASP A 21 -12.31 -14.70 18.48
N LEU A 22 -11.62 -14.79 19.61
CA LEU A 22 -10.80 -13.72 20.17
C LEU A 22 -9.33 -13.82 19.71
N ALA A 23 -9.05 -14.50 18.59
CA ALA A 23 -7.67 -14.68 18.13
C ALA A 23 -7.06 -13.34 17.68
N ASP A 24 -5.79 -13.16 18.04
CA ASP A 24 -5.00 -12.02 17.59
C ASP A 24 -4.63 -12.18 16.12
N ARG A 25 -4.96 -11.17 15.30
CA ARG A 25 -4.74 -11.20 13.85
C ARG A 25 -4.11 -9.93 13.35
N ASP A 26 -3.24 -10.07 12.36
CA ASP A 26 -2.85 -8.96 11.50
C ASP A 26 -3.42 -9.22 10.10
N LEU A 27 -4.14 -8.21 9.58
CA LEU A 27 -4.85 -8.28 8.30
C LEU A 27 -4.11 -7.40 7.29
N PHE A 28 -3.58 -7.99 6.24
CA PHE A 28 -2.84 -7.26 5.20
C PHE A 28 -3.62 -7.25 3.90
N ALA A 29 -3.79 -6.07 3.34
CA ALA A 29 -4.32 -5.91 2.01
C ALA A 29 -3.41 -5.03 1.16
N ILE A 30 -3.43 -5.28 -0.14
CA ILE A 30 -2.77 -4.45 -1.13
C ILE A 30 -3.79 -4.02 -2.18
N TYR A 31 -3.65 -2.80 -2.65
CA TYR A 31 -4.34 -2.31 -3.84
C TYR A 31 -3.31 -1.68 -4.78
N THR A 32 -3.33 -2.10 -6.04
CA THR A 32 -2.36 -1.68 -7.06
C THR A 32 -3.06 -0.82 -8.12
N ASP A 33 -2.41 0.26 -8.53
CA ASP A 33 -2.76 1.07 -9.68
C ASP A 33 -1.59 1.04 -10.66
N ARG A 34 -1.73 0.22 -11.71
CA ARG A 34 -0.69 0.00 -12.71
C ARG A 34 -0.49 1.21 -13.61
N GLU A 35 -1.54 1.99 -13.87
CA GLU A 35 -1.45 3.19 -14.69
C GLU A 35 -0.62 4.28 -14.01
N GLU A 36 -0.81 4.45 -12.71
CA GLU A 36 -0.05 5.40 -11.89
C GLU A 36 1.26 4.81 -11.35
N ASN A 37 1.54 3.55 -11.64
CA ASN A 37 2.73 2.82 -11.19
C ASN A 37 2.92 2.90 -9.67
N ALA A 38 1.82 2.68 -8.94
CA ALA A 38 1.75 2.83 -7.49
C ALA A 38 0.89 1.75 -6.83
N ALA A 39 1.19 1.46 -5.57
CA ALA A 39 0.36 0.59 -4.75
C ALA A 39 0.26 1.12 -3.31
N CYS A 40 -0.79 0.71 -2.62
CA CYS A 40 -0.98 0.93 -1.20
C CYS A 40 -1.11 -0.42 -0.50
N GLY A 41 -0.19 -0.72 0.39
CA GLY A 41 -0.30 -1.80 1.35
C GLY A 41 -0.83 -1.25 2.68
N ILE A 42 -1.76 -1.98 3.29
CA ILE A 42 -2.31 -1.62 4.59
C ILE A 42 -2.32 -2.83 5.51
N ALA A 43 -1.93 -2.63 6.75
CA ALA A 43 -2.01 -3.61 7.81
C ALA A 43 -2.97 -3.13 8.89
N PHE A 44 -3.99 -3.94 9.23
CA PHE A 44 -4.83 -3.73 10.42
C PHE A 44 -4.44 -4.73 11.48
N GLN A 45 -4.22 -4.21 12.68
CA GLN A 45 -3.96 -5.01 13.88
C GLN A 45 -5.29 -5.30 14.58
N MET A 46 -5.64 -6.54 14.68
CA MET A 46 -6.84 -6.99 15.41
C MET A 46 -6.40 -7.75 16.67
N ARG A 47 -6.91 -7.35 17.83
CA ARG A 47 -6.66 -7.96 19.13
C ARG A 47 -7.98 -8.14 19.86
N ASP A 48 -8.23 -9.30 20.42
CA ASP A 48 -9.51 -9.62 21.09
C ASP A 48 -10.74 -9.25 20.23
N GLY A 49 -10.68 -9.54 18.92
CA GLY A 49 -11.74 -9.23 17.96
C GLY A 49 -11.94 -7.74 17.63
N LYS A 50 -11.04 -6.84 18.09
CA LYS A 50 -11.11 -5.39 17.85
C LYS A 50 -9.92 -4.90 17.05
N ILE A 51 -10.14 -3.93 16.16
CA ILE A 51 -9.04 -3.23 15.47
C ILE A 51 -8.41 -2.24 16.45
N VAL A 52 -7.13 -2.46 16.77
CA VAL A 52 -6.36 -1.64 17.71
C VAL A 52 -5.34 -0.73 17.02
N GLY A 53 -5.02 -1.02 15.76
CA GLY A 53 -4.05 -0.22 15.01
C GLY A 53 -4.15 -0.40 13.50
N ARG A 54 -3.52 0.54 12.79
CA ARG A 54 -3.40 0.53 11.34
C ARG A 54 -2.03 1.07 10.94
N ARG A 55 -1.38 0.40 9.99
CA ARG A 55 -0.20 0.91 9.28
C ARG A 55 -0.45 0.93 7.78
N THR A 56 0.00 1.98 7.11
CA THR A 56 -0.14 2.15 5.66
C THR A 56 1.25 2.32 5.04
N GLN A 57 1.50 1.63 3.94
CA GLN A 57 2.74 1.70 3.17
C GLN A 57 2.40 2.03 1.73
N TYR A 58 2.99 3.08 1.17
CA TYR A 58 2.85 3.43 -0.23
C TYR A 58 4.08 2.94 -0.99
N LEU A 59 3.84 2.24 -2.10
CA LEU A 59 4.85 1.77 -3.02
C LEU A 59 4.71 2.55 -4.33
N THR A 60 5.84 2.92 -4.91
CA THR A 60 5.91 3.60 -6.21
C THR A 60 6.94 2.90 -7.07
N ARG A 61 6.79 2.97 -8.39
CA ARG A 61 7.62 2.23 -9.34
C ARG A 61 7.49 0.73 -9.12
N ILE A 62 6.24 0.29 -9.09
CA ILE A 62 5.92 -1.13 -8.93
C ILE A 62 6.09 -1.91 -10.23
N ASP A 63 6.18 -1.19 -11.37
CA ASP A 63 6.38 -1.71 -12.73
C ASP A 63 5.52 -2.99 -12.95
N GLU A 64 6.12 -4.06 -13.47
CA GLU A 64 5.46 -5.35 -13.68
C GLU A 64 5.58 -6.30 -12.46
N THR A 65 6.00 -5.79 -11.30
CA THR A 65 6.17 -6.63 -10.09
C THR A 65 4.85 -7.30 -9.71
N PRO A 66 4.80 -8.62 -9.55
CA PRO A 66 3.60 -9.35 -9.13
C PRO A 66 3.08 -8.88 -7.76
N GLU A 67 1.77 -8.96 -7.55
CA GLU A 67 1.16 -8.55 -6.28
C GLU A 67 1.65 -9.39 -5.09
N GLU A 68 1.98 -10.65 -5.32
CA GLU A 68 2.54 -11.57 -4.33
C GLU A 68 3.90 -11.10 -3.82
N GLU A 69 4.75 -10.56 -4.70
CA GLU A 69 6.05 -9.99 -4.32
C GLU A 69 5.87 -8.66 -3.58
N LEU A 70 4.92 -7.82 -4.03
CA LEU A 70 4.59 -6.58 -3.35
C LEU A 70 4.00 -6.85 -1.95
N MET A 71 3.14 -7.85 -1.82
CA MET A 71 2.58 -8.28 -0.53
C MET A 71 3.69 -8.77 0.39
N GLN A 72 4.60 -9.59 -0.10
CA GLN A 72 5.76 -10.06 0.67
C GLN A 72 6.57 -8.87 1.21
N LEU A 73 6.91 -7.91 0.36
CA LEU A 73 7.65 -6.72 0.76
C LEU A 73 6.93 -5.92 1.86
N ILE A 74 5.60 -5.79 1.78
CA ILE A 74 4.78 -5.09 2.77
C ILE A 74 4.83 -5.82 4.11
N VAL A 75 4.66 -7.14 4.10
CA VAL A 75 4.65 -7.97 5.31
C VAL A 75 6.03 -8.00 5.97
N GLU A 76 7.10 -8.16 5.19
CA GLU A 76 8.48 -8.13 5.69
C GLU A 76 8.82 -6.80 6.35
N ARG A 77 8.52 -5.68 5.69
CA ARG A 77 8.76 -4.34 6.27
C ARG A 77 7.96 -4.11 7.55
N TYR A 78 6.73 -4.59 7.58
CA TYR A 78 5.89 -4.46 8.77
C TYR A 78 6.48 -5.20 9.96
N TYR A 79 6.87 -6.47 9.78
CA TYR A 79 7.40 -7.28 10.87
C TYR A 79 8.84 -6.96 11.24
N ALA A 80 9.62 -6.34 10.35
CA ALA A 80 10.94 -5.82 10.68
C ALA A 80 10.91 -4.75 11.79
N GLU A 81 9.79 -4.01 11.89
CA GLU A 81 9.59 -2.94 12.88
C GLU A 81 8.59 -3.32 13.99
N SER A 82 7.99 -4.51 13.92
CA SER A 82 6.96 -4.93 14.87
C SER A 82 7.57 -5.56 16.11
N SER A 83 7.02 -5.22 17.27
CA SER A 83 7.33 -5.88 18.54
C SER A 83 6.25 -6.85 19.01
N PHE A 84 5.16 -6.98 18.25
CA PHE A 84 4.05 -7.87 18.54
C PHE A 84 3.80 -8.82 17.37
N TYR A 85 3.50 -10.09 17.68
CA TYR A 85 3.33 -11.16 16.71
C TYR A 85 1.96 -11.85 16.92
N PRO A 86 1.07 -11.85 15.89
CA PRO A 86 -0.30 -12.35 15.97
C PRO A 86 -0.35 -13.89 15.97
N ASP A 87 -1.54 -14.46 16.19
CA ASP A 87 -1.77 -15.89 15.97
C ASP A 87 -1.99 -16.21 14.50
N GLU A 88 -2.59 -15.28 13.78
CA GLU A 88 -2.92 -15.42 12.36
C GLU A 88 -2.52 -14.17 11.58
N VAL A 89 -2.00 -14.38 10.37
CA VAL A 89 -1.77 -13.35 9.35
C VAL A 89 -2.76 -13.61 8.22
N VAL A 90 -3.66 -12.67 7.98
CA VAL A 90 -4.69 -12.79 6.94
C VAL A 90 -4.35 -11.84 5.80
N LEU A 91 -4.31 -12.35 4.58
CA LEU A 91 -3.81 -11.65 3.39
C LEU A 91 -4.87 -11.61 2.29
N THR A 92 -4.89 -10.55 1.45
CA THR A 92 -5.70 -10.53 0.21
C THR A 92 -5.11 -11.42 -0.87
N VAL A 93 -3.80 -11.43 -1.01
CA VAL A 93 -3.03 -12.28 -1.92
C VAL A 93 -1.89 -12.96 -1.15
N PRO A 94 -1.43 -14.15 -1.54
CA PRO A 94 -0.32 -14.80 -0.85
C PRO A 94 0.97 -13.99 -0.99
N CYS A 95 1.94 -14.19 -0.12
CA CYS A 95 3.32 -13.77 -0.37
C CYS A 95 3.95 -14.70 -1.41
N ALA A 96 4.84 -14.16 -2.24
CA ALA A 96 5.58 -14.97 -3.22
C ALA A 96 6.42 -16.08 -2.52
N ASP A 97 7.04 -15.74 -1.39
CA ASP A 97 7.70 -16.67 -0.47
C ASP A 97 7.43 -16.25 0.97
N SER A 98 6.53 -16.94 1.65
CA SER A 98 6.20 -16.67 3.07
C SER A 98 7.19 -17.31 4.06
N GLY A 99 8.02 -18.26 3.60
CA GLY A 99 8.88 -19.07 4.47
C GLY A 99 9.76 -18.27 5.42
N PRO A 100 10.55 -17.29 4.94
CA PRO A 100 11.41 -16.47 5.80
C PRO A 100 10.64 -15.71 6.89
N VAL A 101 9.47 -15.14 6.53
CA VAL A 101 8.63 -14.40 7.48
C VAL A 101 7.96 -15.34 8.49
N GLU A 102 7.48 -16.49 8.04
CA GLU A 102 6.89 -17.51 8.93
C GLU A 102 7.90 -18.03 9.96
N GLU A 103 9.14 -18.24 9.53
CA GLU A 103 10.24 -18.66 10.41
C GLU A 103 10.56 -17.57 11.43
N LEU A 104 10.72 -16.32 10.99
CA LEU A 104 10.93 -15.17 11.88
C LEU A 104 9.82 -15.06 12.94
N LEU A 105 8.56 -15.16 12.51
CA LEU A 105 7.41 -15.03 13.39
C LEU A 105 7.34 -16.19 14.39
N ARG A 106 7.63 -17.42 13.95
CA ARG A 106 7.69 -18.59 14.82
C ARG A 106 8.75 -18.43 15.89
N ASP A 107 9.94 -17.97 15.52
CA ASP A 107 11.07 -17.80 16.43
C ASP A 107 10.79 -16.69 17.46
N LYS A 108 10.22 -15.58 17.01
CA LYS A 108 9.88 -14.46 17.90
C LYS A 108 8.70 -14.73 18.81
N LYS A 109 7.70 -15.46 18.33
CA LYS A 109 6.48 -15.78 19.09
C LYS A 109 6.63 -17.04 19.95
N GLY A 110 7.53 -17.93 19.60
CA GLY A 110 7.70 -19.26 20.25
C GLY A 110 6.63 -20.28 19.83
N LYS A 111 5.76 -19.94 18.87
CA LYS A 111 4.74 -20.84 18.28
C LYS A 111 4.48 -20.50 16.81
N LYS A 112 3.90 -21.47 16.08
CA LYS A 112 3.54 -21.26 14.66
C LYS A 112 2.52 -20.15 14.53
N VAL A 113 2.76 -19.25 13.58
CA VAL A 113 1.79 -18.24 13.08
C VAL A 113 1.19 -18.77 11.79
N VAL A 114 -0.12 -18.65 11.62
CA VAL A 114 -0.84 -19.21 10.47
C VAL A 114 -1.09 -18.10 9.44
N PHE A 115 -0.62 -18.31 8.21
CA PHE A 115 -0.89 -17.43 7.07
C PHE A 115 -2.13 -17.92 6.33
N ILE A 116 -3.09 -17.02 6.06
CA ILE A 116 -4.39 -17.35 5.50
C ILE A 116 -4.74 -16.36 4.38
N VAL A 117 -5.13 -16.89 3.21
CA VAL A 117 -5.80 -16.13 2.15
C VAL A 117 -7.24 -16.62 2.08
N PRO A 118 -8.18 -15.95 2.76
CA PRO A 118 -9.55 -16.46 2.92
C PRO A 118 -10.36 -16.22 1.65
N GLN A 119 -11.05 -17.26 1.17
CA GLN A 119 -11.92 -17.18 0.00
C GLN A 119 -13.40 -16.95 0.35
N ARG A 120 -13.80 -17.22 1.59
CA ARG A 120 -15.19 -17.13 2.06
C ARG A 120 -15.27 -17.02 3.58
N GLY A 121 -16.46 -16.66 4.09
CA GLY A 121 -16.72 -16.51 5.52
C GLY A 121 -16.27 -15.17 6.10
N ASP A 122 -16.29 -15.05 7.42
CA ASP A 122 -16.06 -13.79 8.14
C ASP A 122 -14.69 -13.17 7.85
N LYS A 123 -13.64 -14.01 7.76
CA LYS A 123 -12.29 -13.54 7.44
C LYS A 123 -12.21 -12.91 6.04
N ALA A 124 -12.93 -13.47 5.07
CA ALA A 124 -13.00 -12.88 3.72
C ALA A 124 -13.74 -11.54 3.73
N GLY A 125 -14.82 -11.43 4.53
CA GLY A 125 -15.52 -10.16 4.74
C GLY A 125 -14.60 -9.10 5.38
N LEU A 126 -13.84 -9.48 6.41
CA LEU A 126 -12.91 -8.61 7.09
C LEU A 126 -11.80 -8.11 6.17
N ILE A 127 -11.15 -9.01 5.45
CA ILE A 127 -10.03 -8.63 4.56
C ILE A 127 -10.51 -7.77 3.39
N GLY A 128 -11.73 -7.97 2.88
CA GLY A 128 -12.33 -7.13 1.87
C GLY A 128 -12.59 -5.68 2.34
N ILE A 129 -12.83 -5.47 3.64
CA ILE A 129 -12.90 -4.11 4.21
C ILE A 129 -11.49 -3.48 4.22
N VAL A 130 -10.47 -4.24 4.58
CA VAL A 130 -9.08 -3.75 4.59
C VAL A 130 -8.62 -3.39 3.18
N GLU A 131 -8.96 -4.19 2.17
CA GLU A 131 -8.66 -3.93 0.77
C GLU A 131 -9.30 -2.63 0.26
N LYS A 132 -10.59 -2.41 0.56
CA LYS A 132 -11.27 -1.14 0.23
C LYS A 132 -10.59 0.06 0.90
N ASN A 133 -10.09 -0.11 2.11
CA ASN A 133 -9.31 0.94 2.77
C ASN A 133 -7.97 1.19 2.05
N ALA A 134 -7.28 0.15 1.55
CA ALA A 134 -6.06 0.31 0.76
C ALA A 134 -6.33 1.12 -0.52
N GLN A 135 -7.44 0.83 -1.21
CA GLN A 135 -7.88 1.58 -2.39
C GLN A 135 -8.09 3.07 -2.05
N LEU A 136 -8.91 3.37 -1.03
CA LEU A 136 -9.18 4.75 -0.62
C LEU A 136 -7.91 5.50 -0.23
N MET A 137 -6.99 4.86 0.49
CA MET A 137 -5.72 5.46 0.87
C MET A 137 -4.83 5.75 -0.34
N LEU A 138 -4.82 4.89 -1.36
CA LEU A 138 -4.08 5.15 -2.59
C LEU A 138 -4.66 6.36 -3.34
N GLU A 139 -5.99 6.46 -3.46
CA GLU A 139 -6.64 7.61 -4.10
C GLU A 139 -6.32 8.92 -3.36
N GLU A 140 -6.42 8.94 -2.03
CA GLU A 140 -6.04 10.11 -1.24
C GLU A 140 -4.56 10.49 -1.43
N TYR A 141 -3.66 9.51 -1.47
CA TYR A 141 -2.24 9.73 -1.73
C TYR A 141 -2.00 10.35 -3.12
N LYS A 142 -2.68 9.85 -4.16
CA LYS A 142 -2.59 10.38 -5.53
C LYS A 142 -3.01 11.84 -5.59
N ILE A 143 -4.16 12.17 -4.99
CA ILE A 143 -4.66 13.56 -4.91
C ILE A 143 -3.67 14.47 -4.17
N ALA A 144 -3.14 14.02 -3.05
CA ALA A 144 -2.17 14.78 -2.26
C ALA A 144 -0.87 15.01 -3.06
N ARG A 145 -0.41 13.98 -3.81
CA ARG A 145 0.76 14.08 -4.69
C ARG A 145 0.55 15.04 -5.85
N GLN A 146 -0.61 15.00 -6.48
CA GLN A 146 -0.97 15.93 -7.56
C GLN A 146 -0.95 17.38 -7.05
N LYS A 147 -1.64 17.68 -5.95
CA LYS A 147 -1.64 19.01 -5.32
C LYS A 147 -0.24 19.50 -4.95
N LYS A 148 0.60 18.60 -4.45
CA LYS A 148 2.00 18.94 -4.09
C LYS A 148 2.85 19.26 -5.33
N ASN A 149 2.48 18.71 -6.49
CA ASN A 149 3.18 18.91 -7.77
C ASN A 149 2.56 20.01 -8.62
N GLU A 150 1.35 20.47 -8.32
CA GLU A 150 0.72 21.64 -8.96
C GLU A 150 1.62 22.87 -8.76
N GLY A 151 2.01 23.48 -9.88
CA GLY A 151 2.90 24.65 -9.89
C GLY A 151 4.40 24.35 -9.81
N LYS A 152 4.82 23.09 -9.60
CA LYS A 152 6.23 22.74 -9.67
C LYS A 152 6.65 22.46 -11.10
N VAL A 153 7.63 23.23 -11.59
CA VAL A 153 8.25 22.94 -12.87
C VAL A 153 9.23 21.77 -12.67
N PRO A 154 9.11 20.68 -13.47
CA PRO A 154 10.06 19.58 -13.40
C PRO A 154 11.51 20.08 -13.54
N HIS A 155 12.42 19.57 -12.70
CA HIS A 155 13.83 19.96 -12.72
C HIS A 155 14.45 19.79 -14.11
N ALA A 156 14.04 18.76 -14.88
CA ALA A 156 14.47 18.55 -16.25
C ALA A 156 14.13 19.73 -17.18
N VAL A 157 12.92 20.32 -17.01
CA VAL A 157 12.49 21.48 -17.81
C VAL A 157 13.28 22.73 -17.41
N THR A 158 13.55 22.90 -16.12
CA THR A 158 14.40 24.01 -15.63
C THR A 158 15.83 23.87 -16.13
N LYS A 159 16.39 22.65 -16.09
CA LYS A 159 17.70 22.35 -16.61
C LYS A 159 17.76 22.57 -18.13
N LEU A 160 16.79 22.09 -18.89
CA LEU A 160 16.70 22.32 -20.34
C LEU A 160 16.68 23.82 -20.69
N LYS A 161 15.93 24.61 -19.91
CA LYS A 161 15.95 26.09 -20.08
C LYS A 161 17.34 26.64 -19.91
N ALA A 162 18.10 26.20 -18.90
CA ALA A 162 19.44 26.66 -18.61
C ALA A 162 20.42 26.20 -19.69
N ASP A 163 20.43 24.93 -20.05
CA ASP A 163 21.33 24.32 -21.02
C ASP A 163 21.17 24.95 -22.43
N LEU A 164 19.92 25.29 -22.81
CA LEU A 164 19.62 25.92 -24.10
C LEU A 164 19.51 27.45 -24.02
N SER A 165 19.81 28.06 -22.88
CA SER A 165 19.71 29.52 -22.66
C SER A 165 18.36 30.12 -23.09
N LEU A 166 17.26 29.39 -22.87
CA LEU A 166 15.94 29.83 -23.30
C LEU A 166 15.44 30.99 -22.44
N PRO A 167 14.81 32.04 -23.06
CA PRO A 167 14.30 33.20 -22.33
C PRO A 167 13.13 32.85 -21.40
N ARG A 168 12.38 31.78 -21.67
CA ARG A 168 11.25 31.28 -20.88
C ARG A 168 11.32 29.77 -20.73
N LEU A 169 10.57 29.24 -19.74
CA LEU A 169 10.41 27.80 -19.60
C LEU A 169 9.65 27.22 -20.79
N PRO A 170 10.16 26.17 -21.45
CA PRO A 170 9.47 25.53 -22.56
C PRO A 170 8.18 24.83 -22.04
N ARG A 171 7.07 25.11 -22.70
CA ARG A 171 5.76 24.49 -22.40
C ARG A 171 5.41 23.38 -23.39
N ARG A 172 6.13 23.34 -24.53
CA ARG A 172 5.94 22.36 -25.60
C ARG A 172 7.29 22.03 -26.20
N ILE A 173 7.55 20.76 -26.41
CA ILE A 173 8.73 20.24 -27.08
C ILE A 173 8.24 19.39 -28.24
N GLU A 174 8.72 19.67 -29.44
CA GLU A 174 8.39 18.92 -30.65
C GLU A 174 9.68 18.31 -31.18
N CYS A 175 9.60 17.07 -31.63
CA CYS A 175 10.69 16.37 -32.29
C CYS A 175 10.23 15.98 -33.70
N PHE A 176 11.05 16.30 -34.70
CA PHE A 176 10.79 15.92 -36.08
C PHE A 176 11.87 14.93 -36.52
N ASP A 177 11.45 13.74 -36.92
CA ASP A 177 12.34 12.77 -37.56
C ASP A 177 12.43 13.09 -39.07
N VAL A 178 13.63 13.31 -39.55
CA VAL A 178 13.93 13.60 -41.00
C VAL A 178 14.45 12.37 -41.72
N SER A 179 14.30 11.17 -41.18
CA SER A 179 14.83 9.91 -41.72
C SER A 179 14.33 9.53 -43.12
N HIS A 180 13.45 10.34 -43.75
CA HIS A 180 12.86 10.10 -45.08
C HIS A 180 13.19 11.15 -46.13
N LEU A 181 14.16 12.02 -45.93
CA LEU A 181 14.65 12.96 -46.94
C LEU A 181 15.94 12.46 -47.60
N GLY A 182 15.85 11.29 -48.25
CA GLY A 182 16.95 10.72 -49.01
C GLY A 182 16.44 9.56 -49.86
N GLY A 183 15.75 9.87 -50.94
CA GLY A 183 15.54 8.97 -52.08
C GLY A 183 16.59 9.21 -53.11
#